data_d8598f54da16f001e1e3ddd0e7fcab7a
#
_entry.id   d8598f54da16f001e1e3ddd0e7fcab7a
#
_cell.length_a   1.000
_cell.length_b   1.000
_cell.length_c   1.000
_cell.angle_alpha   90.00
_cell.angle_beta   90.00
_cell.angle_gamma   90.00
#
_symmetry.space_group_name_H-M   'P 1'
#
loop_
_entity.id
_entity.type
_entity.pdbx_description
1 polymer ?
#
loop_
_entity_poly.entity_id
_entity_poly.type
_entity_poly.pdbx_seq_one_letter_code
_entity_poly.pdbx_strand_id
1 'polypeptide(L)'
;MKTKGYGYKETYIFNPANLDSDELGQEFCGACHRSVDEVSHMPKLGGGINNVRFQPYRLFFSPGHNPTDPRLSCIACHDPHGNLSRDAAFYDAKCFACHQSGASNQSNTPKEAIRTAPSCPKSNKLCVSCHMPQVALPGSHFKFSDHRIRIARPGDPYPN
;
A
#
# COMPACT_ATOMS: atom_id res chain seq x y z
N MET A 1 21.50 2.80 15.30
CA MET A 1 20.27 3.48 14.84
C MET A 1 20.62 4.96 14.68
N LYS A 2 20.78 5.45 13.47
CA LYS A 2 21.04 6.87 13.20
C LYS A 2 19.68 7.56 13.15
N THR A 3 19.28 8.22 14.20
CA THR A 3 18.18 9.17 14.19
C THR A 3 18.55 10.30 13.23
N LYS A 4 17.95 10.33 12.05
CA LYS A 4 17.96 11.52 11.19
C LYS A 4 17.15 12.58 11.94
N GLY A 5 17.84 13.47 12.66
CA GLY A 5 17.21 14.49 13.47
C GLY A 5 16.38 15.43 12.58
N TYR A 6 15.15 15.64 12.98
CA TYR A 6 14.35 16.77 12.53
C TYR A 6 14.93 18.07 13.12
N GLY A 7 16.04 18.52 12.56
CA GLY A 7 16.64 19.80 12.92
C GLY A 7 15.93 20.91 12.15
N TYR A 8 15.33 21.85 12.86
CA TYR A 8 14.72 23.10 12.35
C TYR A 8 15.76 24.08 11.75
N LYS A 9 16.78 23.59 11.08
CA LYS A 9 17.76 24.42 10.39
C LYS A 9 17.96 23.82 9.02
N GLU A 10 17.36 24.48 8.06
CA GLU A 10 17.45 24.30 6.62
C GLU A 10 16.13 23.80 6.03
N THR A 11 15.61 24.61 5.15
CA THR A 11 14.45 24.38 4.29
C THR A 11 14.71 23.20 3.33
N TYR A 12 14.89 22.01 3.86
CA TYR A 12 14.85 20.83 3.01
C TYR A 12 13.38 20.48 2.77
N ILE A 13 12.93 20.78 1.57
CA ILE A 13 11.70 20.15 1.06
C ILE A 13 12.01 18.65 1.00
N PHE A 14 11.45 17.92 1.94
CA PHE A 14 11.61 16.50 2.03
C PHE A 14 10.85 15.85 0.87
N ASN A 15 11.53 15.13 -0.02
CA ASN A 15 10.90 14.44 -1.14
C ASN A 15 10.57 13.00 -0.74
N PRO A 16 9.28 12.65 -0.56
CA PRO A 16 8.86 11.30 -0.21
C PRO A 16 9.31 10.23 -1.21
N ALA A 17 9.61 10.59 -2.46
CA ALA A 17 10.11 9.65 -3.46
C ALA A 17 11.50 9.09 -3.14
N ASN A 18 12.23 9.69 -2.19
CA ASN A 18 13.53 9.21 -1.74
C ASN A 18 13.44 8.25 -0.55
N LEU A 19 12.21 8.01 -0.04
CA LEU A 19 11.96 7.07 1.04
C LEU A 19 11.71 5.68 0.49
N ASP A 20 12.14 4.67 1.23
CA ASP A 20 11.75 3.31 0.95
C ASP A 20 10.30 3.04 1.39
N SER A 21 9.82 1.83 1.12
CA SER A 21 8.43 1.47 1.41
C SER A 21 8.13 1.45 2.91
N ASP A 22 9.12 1.08 3.72
CA ASP A 22 8.96 1.02 5.18
C ASP A 22 8.98 2.42 5.78
N GLU A 23 9.93 3.27 5.38
CA GLU A 23 9.98 4.67 5.82
C GLU A 23 8.68 5.42 5.47
N LEU A 24 8.13 5.21 4.26
CA LEU A 24 6.84 5.78 3.87
C LEU A 24 5.70 5.28 4.74
N GLY A 25 5.65 3.98 4.99
CA GLY A 25 4.58 3.34 5.74
C GLY A 25 4.66 3.56 7.25
N GLN A 26 5.85 3.67 7.83
CA GLN A 26 6.02 3.79 9.27
C GLN A 26 6.16 5.25 9.72
N GLU A 27 6.99 6.02 9.04
CA GLU A 27 7.40 7.32 9.55
C GLU A 27 6.64 8.48 8.86
N PHE A 28 6.47 8.44 7.55
CA PHE A 28 5.88 9.56 6.82
C PHE A 28 4.36 9.46 6.73
N CYS A 29 3.84 8.56 5.90
CA CYS A 29 2.38 8.40 5.77
C CYS A 29 1.77 7.77 7.03
N GLY A 30 2.50 6.84 7.64
CA GLY A 30 2.09 6.15 8.86
C GLY A 30 1.86 7.06 10.05
N ALA A 31 2.55 8.19 10.13
CA ALA A 31 2.34 9.18 11.20
C ALA A 31 0.87 9.66 11.30
N CYS A 32 0.16 9.72 10.16
CA CYS A 32 -1.27 10.08 10.10
C CYS A 32 -2.18 8.88 9.89
N HIS A 33 -1.71 7.88 9.09
CA HIS A 33 -2.52 6.73 8.67
C HIS A 33 -2.27 5.47 9.50
N ARG A 34 -1.56 5.56 10.61
CA ARG A 34 -1.20 4.51 11.56
C ARG A 34 -0.19 3.50 11.01
N SER A 35 0.99 3.51 11.60
CA SER A 35 2.07 2.57 11.29
C SER A 35 1.78 1.16 11.80
N VAL A 36 2.60 0.19 11.37
CA VAL A 36 2.55 -1.19 11.87
C VAL A 36 2.88 -1.22 13.37
N ASP A 37 3.92 -0.49 13.77
CA ASP A 37 4.35 -0.42 15.16
C ASP A 37 3.24 0.12 16.05
N GLU A 38 2.64 1.25 15.66
CA GLU A 38 1.56 1.89 16.43
C GLU A 38 0.35 0.95 16.58
N VAL A 39 -0.11 0.32 15.48
CA VAL A 39 -1.28 -0.57 15.53
C VAL A 39 -0.99 -1.82 16.35
N SER A 40 0.23 -2.35 16.28
CA SER A 40 0.63 -3.54 17.05
C SER A 40 0.61 -3.29 18.56
N HIS A 41 0.83 -2.04 18.98
CA HIS A 41 0.76 -1.63 20.38
C HIS A 41 -0.63 -1.16 20.83
N MET A 42 -1.66 -1.26 19.98
CA MET A 42 -3.04 -0.88 20.30
C MET A 42 -3.95 -2.10 20.53
N PRO A 43 -3.89 -2.77 21.66
CA PRO A 43 -4.60 -4.06 21.86
C PRO A 43 -6.12 -3.96 21.78
N LYS A 44 -6.70 -2.77 21.96
CA LYS A 44 -8.17 -2.57 21.90
C LYS A 44 -8.67 -2.05 20.54
N LEU A 45 -7.81 -1.48 19.72
CA LEU A 45 -8.15 -0.90 18.42
C LEU A 45 -7.51 -1.67 17.25
N GLY A 46 -6.49 -2.45 17.54
CA GLY A 46 -5.61 -3.10 16.58
C GLY A 46 -6.02 -4.51 16.18
N GLY A 47 -7.28 -4.90 16.29
CA GLY A 47 -7.71 -6.25 15.92
C GLY A 47 -8.88 -6.29 14.94
N GLY A 48 -8.92 -7.35 14.14
CA GLY A 48 -10.05 -7.67 13.28
C GLY A 48 -10.36 -6.62 12.24
N ILE A 49 -11.63 -6.51 11.91
CA ILE A 49 -12.14 -5.63 10.84
C ILE A 49 -11.81 -4.14 11.04
N ASN A 50 -11.54 -3.71 12.27
CA ASN A 50 -11.18 -2.32 12.56
C ASN A 50 -9.86 -1.89 11.93
N ASN A 51 -8.97 -2.83 11.63
CA ASN A 51 -7.67 -2.56 11.00
C ASN A 51 -7.80 -2.13 9.54
N VAL A 52 -8.94 -2.31 8.89
CA VAL A 52 -9.11 -1.94 7.47
C VAL A 52 -8.83 -0.48 7.20
N ARG A 53 -9.03 0.39 8.18
CA ARG A 53 -8.78 1.84 8.10
C ARG A 53 -7.33 2.26 8.31
N PHE A 54 -6.43 1.32 8.61
CA PHE A 54 -5.01 1.59 8.85
C PHE A 54 -4.21 1.12 7.62
N GLN A 55 -4.18 1.95 6.57
CA GLN A 55 -3.67 1.58 5.26
C GLN A 55 -2.19 1.13 5.29
N PRO A 56 -1.25 1.82 5.95
CA PRO A 56 0.14 1.34 6.05
C PRO A 56 0.24 -0.01 6.73
N TYR A 57 -0.47 -0.20 7.85
CA TYR A 57 -0.52 -1.49 8.54
C TYR A 57 -1.03 -2.60 7.62
N ARG A 58 -2.11 -2.36 6.88
CA ARG A 58 -2.69 -3.35 5.98
C ARG A 58 -1.78 -3.67 4.81
N LEU A 59 -1.16 -2.65 4.21
CA LEU A 59 -0.25 -2.83 3.07
C LEU A 59 0.98 -3.67 3.45
N PHE A 60 1.51 -3.46 4.65
CA PHE A 60 2.67 -4.20 5.17
C PHE A 60 2.44 -5.72 5.15
N PHE A 61 1.23 -6.19 5.42
CA PHE A 61 0.88 -7.62 5.39
C PHE A 61 0.45 -8.12 4.01
N SER A 62 0.65 -7.35 2.95
CA SER A 62 0.40 -7.81 1.58
C SER A 62 1.48 -8.80 1.15
N PRO A 63 1.15 -9.94 0.51
CA PRO A 63 2.12 -10.93 0.04
C PRO A 63 3.24 -10.37 -0.86
N GLY A 64 2.96 -9.28 -1.57
CA GLY A 64 3.92 -8.61 -2.44
C GLY A 64 4.75 -7.53 -1.76
N HIS A 65 4.47 -7.22 -0.49
CA HIS A 65 5.20 -6.18 0.24
C HIS A 65 6.61 -6.67 0.59
N ASN A 66 7.60 -5.81 0.33
CA ASN A 66 8.97 -6.01 0.75
C ASN A 66 9.48 -4.65 1.30
N PRO A 67 9.88 -4.58 2.57
CA PRO A 67 10.30 -3.31 3.20
C PRO A 67 11.44 -2.59 2.45
N THR A 68 12.33 -3.35 1.82
CA THR A 68 13.46 -2.79 1.07
C THR A 68 13.18 -2.51 -0.41
N ASP A 69 11.97 -2.83 -0.88
CA ASP A 69 11.56 -2.60 -2.26
C ASP A 69 10.53 -1.45 -2.34
N PRO A 70 10.93 -0.26 -2.83
CA PRO A 70 10.05 0.90 -2.88
C PRO A 70 8.93 0.80 -3.92
N ARG A 71 8.94 -0.23 -4.77
CA ARG A 71 7.98 -0.36 -5.87
C ARG A 71 6.54 -0.59 -5.40
N LEU A 72 6.33 -1.26 -4.26
CA LEU A 72 5.03 -1.37 -3.63
C LEU A 72 4.99 -0.46 -2.39
N SER A 73 4.66 0.80 -2.60
CA SER A 73 4.58 1.82 -1.56
C SER A 73 3.34 2.69 -1.76
N CYS A 74 3.09 3.58 -0.82
CA CYS A 74 1.95 4.50 -0.88
C CYS A 74 1.96 5.33 -2.17
N ILE A 75 3.11 5.88 -2.54
CA ILE A 75 3.27 6.74 -3.72
C ILE A 75 3.31 5.99 -5.05
N ALA A 76 3.43 4.67 -5.03
CA ALA A 76 3.27 3.86 -6.24
C ALA A 76 1.84 3.93 -6.79
N CYS A 77 0.87 4.11 -5.91
CA CYS A 77 -0.55 4.14 -6.24
C CYS A 77 -1.19 5.52 -6.06
N HIS A 78 -0.70 6.32 -5.12
CA HIS A 78 -1.27 7.62 -4.77
C HIS A 78 -0.31 8.76 -5.11
N ASP A 79 -0.87 9.85 -5.65
CA ASP A 79 -0.17 11.12 -5.76
C ASP A 79 -0.46 11.94 -4.48
N PRO A 80 0.55 12.24 -3.66
CA PRO A 80 0.37 13.00 -2.43
C PRO A 80 -0.07 14.45 -2.68
N HIS A 81 0.07 14.95 -3.89
CA HIS A 81 -0.33 16.30 -4.30
C HIS A 81 -1.64 16.31 -5.11
N GLY A 82 -2.18 15.14 -5.44
CA GLY A 82 -3.39 14.98 -6.22
C GLY A 82 -4.61 14.58 -5.39
N ASN A 83 -5.79 14.72 -5.98
CA ASN A 83 -7.01 14.20 -5.39
C ASN A 83 -7.04 12.66 -5.46
N LEU A 84 -7.57 12.05 -4.42
CA LEU A 84 -7.78 10.61 -4.38
C LEU A 84 -8.76 10.18 -5.49
N SER A 85 -8.30 9.35 -6.41
CA SER A 85 -9.19 8.73 -7.39
C SER A 85 -10.10 7.70 -6.71
N ARG A 86 -11.38 7.71 -7.10
CA ARG A 86 -12.36 6.67 -6.70
C ARG A 86 -12.67 5.71 -7.83
N ASP A 87 -12.05 5.89 -8.98
CA ASP A 87 -12.20 5.03 -10.13
C ASP A 87 -11.29 3.81 -10.02
N ALA A 88 -11.89 2.62 -9.94
CA ALA A 88 -11.16 1.37 -9.86
C ALA A 88 -10.27 1.13 -11.10
N ALA A 89 -10.69 1.57 -12.28
CA ALA A 89 -9.91 1.43 -13.51
C ALA A 89 -8.65 2.30 -13.52
N PHE A 90 -8.65 3.43 -12.81
CA PHE A 90 -7.45 4.24 -12.63
C PHE A 90 -6.30 3.45 -12.00
N TYR A 91 -6.63 2.57 -11.05
CA TYR A 91 -5.64 1.76 -10.34
C TYR A 91 -5.16 0.54 -11.13
N ASP A 92 -5.88 0.12 -12.17
CA ASP A 92 -5.43 -1.00 -13.01
C ASP A 92 -4.06 -0.73 -13.63
N ALA A 93 -3.80 0.48 -14.11
CA ALA A 93 -2.50 0.86 -14.66
C ALA A 93 -1.38 0.74 -13.62
N LYS A 94 -1.67 1.01 -12.34
CA LYS A 94 -0.72 0.87 -11.23
C LYS A 94 -0.39 -0.61 -10.96
N CYS A 95 -1.40 -1.47 -11.01
CA CYS A 95 -1.22 -2.91 -10.87
C CYS A 95 -0.42 -3.47 -12.03
N PHE A 96 -0.71 -3.05 -13.26
CA PHE A 96 -0.05 -3.53 -14.46
C PHE A 96 1.40 -3.08 -14.60
N ALA A 97 1.85 -2.08 -13.88
CA ALA A 97 3.27 -1.74 -13.83
C ALA A 97 4.14 -2.93 -13.40
N CYS A 98 3.59 -3.87 -12.61
CA CYS A 98 4.29 -5.08 -12.16
C CYS A 98 3.66 -6.39 -12.66
N HIS A 99 2.34 -6.42 -12.94
CA HIS A 99 1.58 -7.64 -13.23
C HIS A 99 1.32 -7.89 -14.72
N GLN A 100 1.93 -7.15 -15.63
CA GLN A 100 1.84 -7.44 -17.07
C GLN A 100 2.84 -8.53 -17.48
N SER A 101 2.33 -9.50 -18.23
CA SER A 101 3.17 -10.44 -18.97
C SER A 101 3.97 -9.64 -20.01
N GLY A 102 5.27 -9.46 -19.78
CA GLY A 102 6.14 -8.76 -20.72
C GLY A 102 6.45 -7.30 -20.41
N ALA A 103 6.15 -6.78 -19.21
CA ALA A 103 6.68 -5.49 -18.76
C ALA A 103 8.21 -5.60 -18.54
N SER A 104 8.92 -5.85 -19.62
CA SER A 104 10.35 -5.69 -19.71
C SER A 104 10.67 -4.24 -20.09
N ASN A 105 11.56 -3.61 -19.31
CA ASN A 105 12.46 -2.58 -19.81
C ASN A 105 11.95 -1.16 -20.03
N GLN A 106 11.37 -0.49 -19.02
CA GLN A 106 11.43 0.97 -19.01
C GLN A 106 11.90 1.59 -17.66
N SER A 107 12.70 0.90 -16.91
CA SER A 107 13.47 1.57 -15.85
C SER A 107 14.92 1.13 -15.91
N ASN A 108 15.85 2.08 -15.75
CA ASN A 108 17.31 1.88 -15.67
C ASN A 108 17.73 1.15 -14.37
N THR A 109 16.88 0.30 -13.80
CA THR A 109 17.20 -0.52 -12.64
C THR A 109 17.84 -1.82 -13.08
N PRO A 110 18.80 -2.37 -12.32
CA PRO A 110 19.49 -3.59 -12.65
C PRO A 110 18.52 -4.76 -12.88
N LYS A 111 18.76 -5.54 -13.94
CA LYS A 111 17.91 -6.65 -14.41
C LYS A 111 17.58 -7.74 -13.38
N GLU A 112 18.24 -7.78 -12.24
CA GLU A 112 18.08 -8.82 -11.22
C GLU A 112 16.93 -8.59 -10.23
N ALA A 113 16.35 -7.39 -10.19
CA ALA A 113 15.35 -7.01 -9.20
C ALA A 113 13.90 -7.05 -9.70
N ILE A 114 13.64 -7.33 -10.97
CA ILE A 114 12.27 -7.37 -11.50
C ILE A 114 11.71 -8.79 -11.29
N ARG A 115 11.22 -9.06 -10.09
CA ARG A 115 10.24 -10.13 -9.93
C ARG A 115 8.98 -9.68 -10.66
N THR A 116 8.78 -10.21 -11.86
CA THR A 116 7.50 -10.09 -12.57
C THR A 116 6.47 -10.84 -11.74
N ALA A 117 5.55 -10.10 -11.15
CA ALA A 117 4.43 -10.72 -10.47
C ALA A 117 3.56 -11.47 -11.50
N PRO A 118 2.97 -12.61 -11.14
CA PRO A 118 2.16 -13.38 -12.08
C PRO A 118 0.96 -12.56 -12.56
N SER A 119 0.61 -12.70 -13.84
CA SER A 119 -0.61 -12.13 -14.38
C SER A 119 -1.84 -12.79 -13.76
N CYS A 120 -2.92 -12.02 -13.57
CA CYS A 120 -4.17 -12.56 -13.07
C CYS A 120 -4.86 -13.41 -14.16
N PRO A 121 -5.18 -14.71 -13.89
CA PRO A 121 -5.83 -15.56 -14.87
C PRO A 121 -7.32 -15.29 -15.03
N LYS A 122 -7.90 -14.41 -14.21
CA LYS A 122 -9.35 -14.16 -14.18
C LYS A 122 -9.77 -12.88 -14.89
N SER A 123 -8.95 -11.83 -14.79
CA SER A 123 -9.29 -10.53 -15.36
C SER A 123 -8.04 -9.68 -15.56
N ASN A 124 -8.11 -8.77 -16.52
CA ASN A 124 -7.12 -7.71 -16.74
C ASN A 124 -7.70 -6.31 -16.44
N LYS A 125 -8.76 -6.22 -15.65
CA LYS A 125 -9.40 -4.95 -15.28
C LYS A 125 -10.07 -5.05 -13.92
N LEU A 126 -10.28 -3.87 -13.30
CA LEU A 126 -10.92 -3.72 -11.99
C LEU A 126 -10.21 -4.54 -10.89
N CYS A 127 -8.89 -4.55 -10.94
CA CYS A 127 -8.04 -5.36 -10.05
C CYS A 127 -8.35 -5.11 -8.58
N VAL A 128 -8.55 -3.86 -8.19
CA VAL A 128 -8.83 -3.49 -6.80
C VAL A 128 -10.15 -4.08 -6.28
N SER A 129 -11.12 -4.36 -7.15
CA SER A 129 -12.41 -4.92 -6.73
C SER A 129 -12.29 -6.32 -6.13
N CYS A 130 -11.30 -7.09 -6.56
CA CYS A 130 -11.02 -8.45 -6.07
C CYS A 130 -9.85 -8.49 -5.08
N HIS A 131 -8.83 -7.65 -5.30
CA HIS A 131 -7.59 -7.70 -4.51
C HIS A 131 -7.56 -6.73 -3.34
N MET A 132 -8.40 -5.70 -3.35
CA MET A 132 -8.55 -4.69 -2.29
C MET A 132 -10.04 -4.48 -1.98
N PRO A 133 -10.75 -5.50 -1.46
CA PRO A 133 -12.19 -5.44 -1.31
C PRO A 133 -12.64 -4.29 -0.41
N GLN A 134 -13.81 -3.74 -0.73
CA GLN A 134 -14.46 -2.73 0.08
C GLN A 134 -15.06 -3.36 1.33
N VAL A 135 -14.66 -2.90 2.49
CA VAL A 135 -15.08 -3.40 3.79
C VAL A 135 -15.88 -2.32 4.53
N ALA A 136 -17.10 -2.67 4.94
CA ALA A 136 -17.92 -1.81 5.80
C ALA A 136 -17.55 -2.05 7.26
N LEU A 137 -17.29 -0.99 8.01
CA LEU A 137 -17.13 -1.08 9.46
C LEU A 137 -18.48 -1.04 10.16
N PRO A 138 -18.73 -1.90 11.15
CA PRO A 138 -19.90 -1.81 11.99
C PRO A 138 -20.05 -0.43 12.63
N GLY A 139 -21.23 0.17 12.51
CA GLY A 139 -21.49 1.52 13.02
C GLY A 139 -20.90 2.66 12.22
N SER A 140 -20.26 2.39 11.07
CA SER A 140 -19.76 3.41 10.14
C SER A 140 -20.62 3.47 8.88
N HIS A 141 -20.81 4.68 8.34
CA HIS A 141 -21.46 4.88 7.05
C HIS A 141 -20.50 4.76 5.86
N PHE A 142 -19.21 4.52 6.13
CA PHE A 142 -18.17 4.44 5.12
C PHE A 142 -17.72 3.01 4.88
N LYS A 143 -17.31 2.76 3.64
CA LYS A 143 -16.56 1.57 3.26
C LYS A 143 -15.11 1.95 3.04
N PHE A 144 -14.21 1.06 3.45
CA PHE A 144 -12.78 1.23 3.31
C PHE A 144 -12.23 0.18 2.34
N SER A 145 -11.39 0.60 1.40
CA SER A 145 -10.59 -0.35 0.62
C SER A 145 -9.57 -1.03 1.52
N ASP A 146 -9.57 -2.34 1.54
CA ASP A 146 -8.56 -3.08 2.30
C ASP A 146 -7.21 -3.04 1.58
N HIS A 147 -6.23 -2.37 2.16
CA HIS A 147 -4.89 -2.24 1.60
C HIS A 147 -4.01 -3.48 1.77
N ARG A 148 -4.50 -4.53 2.43
CA ARG A 148 -3.87 -5.84 2.34
C ARG A 148 -4.21 -6.48 1.00
N ILE A 149 -3.33 -6.25 0.01
CA ILE A 149 -3.50 -6.73 -1.36
C ILE A 149 -3.36 -8.26 -1.35
N ARG A 150 -4.44 -8.96 -1.69
CA ARG A 150 -4.50 -10.42 -1.69
C ARG A 150 -5.56 -10.94 -2.65
N ILE A 151 -5.61 -12.23 -2.86
CA ILE A 151 -6.78 -12.86 -3.48
C ILE A 151 -7.86 -12.95 -2.42
N ALA A 152 -8.88 -12.10 -2.52
CA ALA A 152 -10.05 -12.12 -1.64
C ALA A 152 -11.25 -12.75 -2.36
N ARG A 153 -11.96 -13.65 -1.70
CA ARG A 153 -13.17 -14.28 -2.22
C ARG A 153 -14.38 -13.87 -1.39
N PRO A 154 -15.56 -13.77 -2.03
CA PRO A 154 -16.80 -13.57 -1.28
C PRO A 154 -16.95 -14.63 -0.16
N GLY A 155 -17.19 -14.18 1.07
CA GLY A 155 -17.31 -15.07 2.22
C GLY A 155 -16.01 -15.42 2.94
N ASP A 156 -14.85 -15.02 2.40
CA ASP A 156 -13.59 -15.17 3.14
C ASP A 156 -13.65 -14.40 4.46
N PRO A 157 -13.15 -14.97 5.57
CA PRO A 157 -13.04 -14.24 6.81
C PRO A 157 -12.09 -13.05 6.64
N TYR A 158 -12.38 -11.96 7.35
CA TYR A 158 -11.50 -10.80 7.33
C TYR A 158 -10.16 -11.18 7.98
N PRO A 159 -9.04 -11.08 7.29
CA PRO A 159 -7.74 -11.46 7.82
C PRO A 159 -7.22 -10.39 8.80
N ASN A 160 -6.75 -10.85 9.94
CA ASN A 160 -6.00 -10.03 10.88
C ASN A 160 -4.60 -9.74 10.37
#